data_4425a0cf6bf98bdada47ba9680ecbdc3
#
_entry.id   4425a0cf6bf98bdada47ba9680ecbdc3
#
_cell.length_a   1.000
_cell.length_b   1.000
_cell.length_c   1.000
_cell.angle_alpha   90.00
_cell.angle_beta   90.00
_cell.angle_gamma   90.00
#
_symmetry.space_group_name_H-M   'P 1'
#
loop_
_entity.id
_entity.type
_entity.pdbx_description
1 polymer ?
#
loop_
_entity_poly.entity_id
_entity_poly.type
_entity_poly.pdbx_seq_one_letter_code
_entity_poly.pdbx_strand_id
1 'polypeptide(L)'
;MTIGTYISIITLNVNGLNTSTRRHRLAEWIQKQDPYIRCLQETHFRPQDTYRLKMRGWKNIFHANGKQKKAGVTILISDKIDLKIKKITTDKEGHYLMIKGSIQEEDITVVNICTPNIGAPQYKDKH
;
A
#
# COMPACT_ATOMS: atom_id res chain seq x y z
N MET A 1 -21.42 17.67 -17.70
CA MET A 1 -20.32 18.28 -16.92
C MET A 1 -19.67 17.23 -16.04
N THR A 2 -18.39 17.08 -16.18
CA THR A 2 -17.68 16.11 -15.39
C THR A 2 -17.31 16.75 -14.05
N ILE A 3 -17.81 16.18 -12.97
CA ILE A 3 -17.39 16.61 -11.65
C ILE A 3 -16.11 15.87 -11.32
N GLY A 4 -15.02 16.58 -11.20
CA GLY A 4 -13.75 15.95 -10.83
C GLY A 4 -13.85 15.35 -9.45
N THR A 5 -13.49 14.06 -9.35
CA THR A 5 -13.39 13.39 -8.07
C THR A 5 -11.96 13.44 -7.61
N TYR A 6 -11.74 14.07 -6.47
CA TYR A 6 -10.41 14.08 -5.88
C TYR A 6 -10.22 12.84 -5.04
N ILE A 7 -9.17 12.08 -5.37
CA ILE A 7 -8.81 10.87 -4.63
C ILE A 7 -7.52 11.16 -3.88
N SER A 8 -7.57 11.10 -2.56
CA SER A 8 -6.38 11.27 -1.76
C SER A 8 -5.61 9.96 -1.69
N ILE A 9 -4.32 10.03 -2.03
CA ILE A 9 -3.41 8.89 -1.97
C ILE A 9 -2.26 9.27 -1.06
N ILE A 10 -1.99 8.45 -0.06
CA ILE A 10 -0.87 8.68 0.84
C ILE A 10 0.07 7.49 0.76
N THR A 11 1.37 7.77 0.67
CA THR A 11 2.40 6.73 0.67
C THR A 11 3.23 6.82 1.93
N LEU A 12 3.63 5.68 2.46
CA LEU A 12 4.41 5.62 3.69
C LEU A 12 5.33 4.41 3.71
N ASN A 13 6.60 4.64 4.00
CA ASN A 13 7.51 3.56 4.32
C ASN A 13 7.35 3.22 5.80
N VAL A 14 6.89 2.00 6.09
CA VAL A 14 6.51 1.63 7.47
C VAL A 14 7.61 0.87 8.21
N ASN A 15 8.64 0.43 7.49
CA ASN A 15 9.79 -0.26 8.07
C ASN A 15 9.39 -1.41 9.02
N GLY A 16 8.49 -2.25 8.53
CA GLY A 16 8.05 -3.45 9.23
C GLY A 16 6.76 -3.27 10.02
N LEU A 17 5.85 -4.22 9.84
CA LEU A 17 4.54 -4.24 10.51
C LEU A 17 4.29 -5.56 11.25
N ASN A 18 5.35 -6.29 11.62
CA ASN A 18 5.18 -7.60 12.23
C ASN A 18 4.77 -7.55 13.69
N THR A 19 4.92 -6.41 14.36
CA THR A 19 4.48 -6.29 15.75
C THR A 19 3.08 -5.69 15.82
N SER A 20 2.30 -6.13 16.80
CA SER A 20 0.95 -5.61 17.00
C SER A 20 0.96 -4.11 17.32
N THR A 21 1.96 -3.66 18.07
CA THR A 21 2.08 -2.25 18.42
C THR A 21 2.22 -1.36 17.19
N ARG A 22 3.07 -1.76 16.25
CA ARG A 22 3.25 -0.99 15.02
C ARG A 22 1.99 -0.99 14.16
N ARG A 23 1.30 -2.13 14.07
CA ARG A 23 0.04 -2.21 13.33
C ARG A 23 -1.03 -1.31 13.94
N HIS A 24 -1.13 -1.28 15.26
CA HIS A 24 -2.09 -0.41 15.94
C HIS A 24 -1.81 1.06 15.72
N ARG A 25 -0.55 1.46 15.82
CA ARG A 25 -0.14 2.85 15.57
C ARG A 25 -0.44 3.28 14.14
N LEU A 26 -0.17 2.40 13.19
CA LEU A 26 -0.47 2.67 11.80
C LEU A 26 -1.97 2.83 11.58
N ALA A 27 -2.78 1.93 12.15
CA ALA A 27 -4.23 1.99 12.01
C ALA A 27 -4.80 3.29 12.57
N GLU A 28 -4.35 3.72 13.74
CA GLU A 28 -4.77 4.98 14.34
C GLU A 28 -4.42 6.16 13.45
N TRP A 29 -3.21 6.16 12.90
CA TRP A 29 -2.75 7.26 12.06
C TRP A 29 -3.54 7.33 10.76
N ILE A 30 -3.81 6.18 10.15
CA ILE A 30 -4.61 6.11 8.91
C ILE A 30 -6.03 6.62 9.17
N GLN A 31 -6.64 6.25 10.29
CA GLN A 31 -7.96 6.71 10.64
C GLN A 31 -8.01 8.23 10.79
N LYS A 32 -6.97 8.84 11.32
CA LYS A 32 -6.90 10.29 11.46
C LYS A 32 -6.74 10.99 10.12
N GLN A 33 -5.94 10.45 9.22
CA GLN A 33 -5.71 11.04 7.91
C GLN A 33 -6.85 10.78 6.94
N ASP A 34 -7.53 9.65 7.11
CA ASP A 34 -8.70 9.25 6.34
C ASP A 34 -8.51 9.36 4.82
N PRO A 35 -7.43 8.81 4.26
CA PRO A 35 -7.22 8.84 2.82
C PRO A 35 -8.12 7.85 2.10
N TYR A 36 -8.26 8.01 0.79
CA TYR A 36 -8.98 7.02 -0.03
C TYR A 36 -8.10 5.81 -0.36
N ILE A 37 -6.84 6.02 -0.63
CA ILE A 37 -5.89 4.96 -0.97
C ILE A 37 -4.63 5.13 -0.16
N ARG A 38 -4.13 4.02 0.39
CA ARG A 38 -2.91 4.01 1.18
C ARG A 38 -1.92 3.04 0.56
N CYS A 39 -0.73 3.53 0.27
CA CYS A 39 0.37 2.72 -0.24
C CYS A 39 1.45 2.61 0.82
N LEU A 40 1.76 1.38 1.23
CA LEU A 40 2.76 1.10 2.25
C LEU A 40 3.95 0.41 1.62
N GLN A 41 5.16 0.83 1.98
CA GLN A 41 6.40 0.20 1.54
C GLN A 41 7.14 -0.39 2.72
N GLU A 42 7.94 -1.43 2.46
CA GLU A 42 8.73 -2.14 3.47
C GLU A 42 7.88 -2.67 4.61
N THR A 43 6.80 -3.36 4.25
CA THR A 43 5.89 -3.95 5.25
C THR A 43 6.53 -5.09 6.01
N HIS A 44 7.50 -5.78 5.41
CA HIS A 44 8.24 -6.90 6.00
C HIS A 44 7.35 -8.07 6.43
N PHE A 45 6.16 -8.18 5.86
CA PHE A 45 5.28 -9.31 6.18
C PHE A 45 5.84 -10.60 5.62
N ARG A 46 5.82 -11.63 6.46
CA ARG A 46 5.94 -13.00 5.97
C ARG A 46 4.59 -13.40 5.38
N PRO A 47 4.55 -14.30 4.38
CA PRO A 47 3.27 -14.69 3.79
C PRO A 47 2.23 -15.15 4.82
N GLN A 48 2.68 -15.84 5.87
CA GLN A 48 1.78 -16.32 6.90
C GLN A 48 1.23 -15.24 7.83
N ASP A 49 1.79 -14.02 7.78
CA ASP A 49 1.39 -12.94 8.68
C ASP A 49 0.58 -11.84 7.99
N THR A 50 0.35 -11.95 6.69
CA THR A 50 -0.34 -10.89 5.94
C THR A 50 -1.77 -10.65 6.42
N TYR A 51 -2.44 -11.72 6.87
CA TYR A 51 -3.81 -11.61 7.36
C TYR A 51 -3.93 -10.76 8.62
N ARG A 52 -2.81 -10.49 9.30
CA ARG A 52 -2.82 -9.72 10.56
C ARG A 52 -3.07 -8.23 10.34
N LEU A 53 -2.88 -7.74 9.12
CA LEU A 53 -3.18 -6.34 8.83
C LEU A 53 -4.65 -6.23 8.45
N LYS A 54 -5.47 -5.94 9.43
CA LYS A 54 -6.90 -5.71 9.26
C LYS A 54 -7.23 -4.34 9.81
N MET A 55 -7.98 -3.58 9.04
CA MET A 55 -8.38 -2.23 9.43
C MET A 55 -9.85 -2.04 9.15
N ARG A 56 -10.55 -1.45 10.11
CA ARG A 56 -11.95 -1.12 9.96
C ARG A 56 -12.13 -0.04 8.88
N GLY A 57 -13.02 -0.28 7.94
CA GLY A 57 -13.23 0.64 6.81
C GLY A 57 -12.31 0.38 5.62
N TRP A 58 -11.51 -0.70 5.66
CA TRP A 58 -10.52 -1.02 4.65
C TRP A 58 -10.60 -2.52 4.31
N LYS A 59 -11.65 -2.92 3.61
CA LYS A 59 -11.84 -4.33 3.24
C LYS A 59 -10.90 -4.78 2.14
N ASN A 60 -10.52 -3.88 1.25
CA ASN A 60 -9.68 -4.21 0.11
C ASN A 60 -8.23 -3.89 0.45
N ILE A 61 -7.49 -4.91 0.85
CA ILE A 61 -6.08 -4.80 1.20
C ILE A 61 -5.31 -5.80 0.34
N PHE A 62 -4.35 -5.30 -0.44
CA PHE A 62 -3.56 -6.11 -1.37
C PHE A 62 -2.10 -6.07 -0.99
N HIS A 63 -1.43 -7.22 -1.10
CA HIS A 63 -0.03 -7.37 -0.70
C HIS A 63 0.79 -7.97 -1.82
N ALA A 64 2.03 -7.52 -1.93
CA ALA A 64 3.08 -8.22 -2.65
C ALA A 64 4.23 -8.40 -1.66
N ASN A 65 4.42 -9.62 -1.18
CA ASN A 65 5.42 -9.94 -0.17
C ASN A 65 6.64 -10.56 -0.84
N GLY A 66 7.82 -10.00 -0.53
CA GLY A 66 9.05 -10.56 -1.02
C GLY A 66 9.55 -11.70 -0.13
N LYS A 67 10.52 -12.44 -0.64
CA LYS A 67 11.20 -13.48 0.14
C LYS A 67 12.16 -12.89 1.16
N GLN A 68 12.61 -11.67 0.95
CA GLN A 68 13.54 -11.00 1.84
C GLN A 68 12.78 -10.31 2.98
N LYS A 69 13.39 -10.29 4.15
CA LYS A 69 12.76 -9.73 5.35
C LYS A 69 12.42 -8.25 5.26
N LYS A 70 13.07 -7.51 4.37
CA LYS A 70 12.89 -6.06 4.26
C LYS A 70 12.08 -5.64 3.04
N ALA A 71 11.44 -6.58 2.38
CA ALA A 71 10.61 -6.28 1.22
C ALA A 71 9.14 -6.21 1.61
N GLY A 72 8.30 -6.00 0.61
CA GLY A 72 6.86 -6.03 0.78
C GLY A 72 6.22 -4.68 0.55
N VAL A 73 5.18 -4.67 -0.26
CA VAL A 73 4.36 -3.49 -0.51
C VAL A 73 2.90 -3.84 -0.31
N THR A 74 2.13 -2.89 0.14
CA THR A 74 0.70 -3.07 0.41
C THR A 74 -0.07 -1.88 -0.13
N ILE A 75 -1.23 -2.15 -0.73
CA ILE A 75 -2.17 -1.11 -1.11
C ILE A 75 -3.47 -1.36 -0.34
N LEU A 76 -3.91 -0.35 0.39
CA LEU A 76 -5.19 -0.37 1.08
C LEU A 76 -6.14 0.59 0.36
N ILE A 77 -7.34 0.11 0.08
CA ILE A 77 -8.37 0.91 -0.59
C ILE A 77 -9.54 1.07 0.37
N SER A 78 -9.90 2.33 0.61
CA SER A 78 -10.99 2.67 1.53
C SER A 78 -12.33 2.15 1.02
N ASP A 79 -13.20 1.74 1.94
CA ASP A 79 -14.57 1.37 1.61
C ASP A 79 -15.40 2.56 1.11
N LYS A 80 -14.90 3.78 1.25
CA LYS A 80 -15.58 4.98 0.78
C LYS A 80 -15.59 5.11 -0.74
N ILE A 81 -14.67 4.44 -1.44
CA ILE A 81 -14.63 4.46 -2.90
C ILE A 81 -15.00 3.11 -3.45
N ASP A 82 -15.75 3.12 -4.53
CA ASP A 82 -16.13 1.89 -5.23
C ASP A 82 -15.16 1.65 -6.37
N LEU A 83 -14.04 1.03 -6.05
CA LEU A 83 -13.05 0.66 -7.05
C LEU A 83 -13.38 -0.74 -7.57
N LYS A 84 -13.69 -0.81 -8.86
CA LYS A 84 -13.90 -2.08 -9.53
C LYS A 84 -12.58 -2.58 -10.08
N ILE A 85 -12.06 -3.62 -9.48
CA ILE A 85 -10.73 -4.13 -9.80
C ILE A 85 -10.82 -5.02 -11.04
N LYS A 86 -9.99 -4.72 -12.04
CA LYS A 86 -9.91 -5.49 -13.28
C LYS A 86 -8.70 -6.41 -13.31
N LYS A 87 -7.57 -5.96 -12.77
CA LYS A 87 -6.34 -6.75 -12.79
C LYS A 87 -5.43 -6.36 -11.65
N ILE A 88 -4.79 -7.36 -11.04
CA ILE A 88 -3.78 -7.16 -10.01
C ILE A 88 -2.49 -7.82 -10.49
N THR A 89 -1.40 -7.08 -10.49
CA THR A 89 -0.08 -7.59 -10.85
C THR A 89 0.85 -7.43 -9.66
N THR A 90 1.50 -8.50 -9.25
CA THR A 90 2.42 -8.51 -8.13
C THR A 90 3.80 -8.96 -8.57
N ASP A 91 4.82 -8.40 -7.92
CA ASP A 91 6.20 -8.83 -8.11
C ASP A 91 6.53 -9.91 -7.08
N LYS A 92 7.18 -10.98 -7.53
CA LYS A 92 7.59 -12.09 -6.64
C LYS A 92 8.57 -11.66 -5.57
N GLU A 93 9.34 -10.62 -5.86
CA GLU A 93 10.32 -10.08 -4.92
C GLU A 93 9.70 -9.07 -3.95
N GLY A 94 8.44 -8.73 -4.13
CA GLY A 94 7.77 -7.76 -3.26
C GLY A 94 8.17 -6.32 -3.51
N HIS A 95 8.66 -5.99 -4.70
CA HIS A 95 9.11 -4.64 -5.02
C HIS A 95 8.00 -3.78 -5.60
N TYR A 96 6.97 -4.39 -6.20
CA TYR A 96 5.85 -3.60 -6.70
C TYR A 96 4.54 -4.36 -6.64
N LEU A 97 3.48 -3.58 -6.60
CA LEU A 97 2.10 -4.05 -6.65
C LEU A 97 1.32 -3.07 -7.51
N MET A 98 0.64 -3.56 -8.52
CA MET A 98 -0.13 -2.73 -9.44
C MET A 98 -1.56 -3.20 -9.47
N ILE A 99 -2.49 -2.26 -9.34
CA ILE A 99 -3.93 -2.53 -9.41
C ILE A 99 -4.51 -1.69 -10.54
N LYS A 100 -5.16 -2.36 -11.49
CA LYS A 100 -5.92 -1.71 -12.54
C LYS A 100 -7.40 -1.91 -12.26
N GLY A 101 -8.16 -0.86 -12.41
CA GLY A 101 -9.58 -0.91 -12.18
C GLY A 101 -10.29 0.33 -12.70
N SER A 102 -11.49 0.56 -12.21
CA SER A 102 -12.26 1.74 -12.57
C SER A 102 -13.02 2.28 -11.38
N ILE A 103 -13.17 3.60 -11.34
CA ILE A 103 -14.00 4.31 -10.38
C ILE A 103 -14.95 5.17 -11.21
N GLN A 104 -16.28 4.97 -11.03
CA GLN A 104 -17.28 5.73 -11.78
C GLN A 104 -17.03 5.68 -13.30
N GLU A 105 -16.74 4.48 -13.80
CA GLU A 105 -16.46 4.21 -15.22
C GLU A 105 -15.18 4.82 -15.77
N GLU A 106 -14.40 5.47 -14.94
CA GLU A 106 -13.08 5.97 -15.33
C GLU A 106 -11.99 5.00 -14.92
N ASP A 107 -11.11 4.68 -15.87
CA ASP A 107 -10.01 3.76 -15.62
C ASP A 107 -8.95 4.41 -14.74
N ILE A 108 -8.47 3.63 -13.78
CA ILE A 108 -7.41 4.07 -12.88
C ILE A 108 -6.40 2.94 -12.71
N THR A 109 -5.14 3.31 -12.61
CA THR A 109 -4.07 2.37 -12.28
C THR A 109 -3.31 2.91 -11.07
N VAL A 110 -3.21 2.08 -10.04
CA VAL A 110 -2.46 2.40 -8.83
C VAL A 110 -1.24 1.50 -8.79
N VAL A 111 -0.06 2.11 -8.68
CA VAL A 111 1.21 1.38 -8.61
C VAL A 111 1.91 1.77 -7.32
N ASN A 112 2.28 0.76 -6.54
CA ASN A 112 3.07 0.95 -5.34
C ASN A 112 4.41 0.26 -5.54
N ILE A 113 5.49 1.02 -5.52
CA ILE A 113 6.83 0.53 -5.80
C ILE A 113 7.72 0.77 -4.59
N CYS A 114 8.46 -0.26 -4.22
CA CYS A 114 9.49 -0.17 -3.21
C CYS A 114 10.81 -0.61 -3.82
N THR A 115 11.71 0.34 -4.05
CA THR A 115 13.02 0.01 -4.59
C THR A 115 13.91 -0.55 -3.48
N PRO A 116 14.74 -1.58 -3.80
CA PRO A 116 15.69 -2.08 -2.82
C PRO A 116 16.62 -0.97 -2.35
N ASN A 117 17.02 -1.06 -1.11
CA ASN A 117 17.90 -0.06 -0.49
C ASN A 117 19.35 -0.09 -1.00
N ILE A 118 19.60 -0.88 -2.01
CA ILE A 118 20.93 -0.98 -2.62
C ILE A 118 21.24 0.34 -3.30
N GLY A 119 22.13 1.12 -2.73
CA GLY A 119 22.49 2.43 -3.24
C GLY A 119 21.73 3.59 -2.60
N ALA A 120 20.71 3.33 -1.77
CA ALA A 120 19.98 4.40 -1.09
C ALA A 120 20.86 5.30 -0.23
N PRO A 121 21.90 4.80 0.45
CA PRO A 121 22.80 5.67 1.21
C PRO A 121 23.42 6.78 0.38
N GLN A 122 23.61 6.53 -0.91
CA GLN A 122 24.20 7.54 -1.80
C GLN A 122 23.27 8.72 -2.01
N TYR A 123 21.99 8.50 -1.97
CA TYR A 123 21.02 9.59 -2.08
C TYR A 123 20.97 10.43 -0.81
N LYS A 124 21.15 9.81 0.32
CA LYS A 124 21.16 10.51 1.60
C LYS A 124 22.32 11.47 1.71
N ASP A 125 23.45 11.09 1.14
CA ASP A 125 24.66 11.90 1.20
C ASP A 125 24.58 13.15 0.34
N LYS A 126 23.60 13.23 -0.55
CA LYS A 126 23.44 14.37 -1.44
C LYS A 126 22.56 15.46 -0.85
N HIS A 127 22.05 15.21 0.28
CA HIS A 127 21.15 16.14 0.96
C HIS A 127 21.88 16.78 2.13
#